data_a09a6e4bffe36f31a99671871c34e03c
#
_entry.id   a09a6e4bffe36f31a99671871c34e03c
#
_cell.length_a   1.000
_cell.length_b   1.000
_cell.length_c   1.000
_cell.angle_alpha   90.00
_cell.angle_beta   90.00
_cell.angle_gamma   90.00
#
_symmetry.space_group_name_H-M   'P 1'
#
loop_
_entity.id
_entity.type
_entity.pdbx_description
1 polymer ?
#
loop_
_entity_poly.entity_id
_entity_poly.type
_entity_poly.pdbx_seq_one_letter_code
_entity_poly.pdbx_strand_id
1 'polypeptide(L)'
;MIILEDSRQQERKHEIKHSYFRSVGVHWNRTALYCGDYTLPADQSVCIDTKKDIQELIGDIQIKSMPKGTVKNNVYEICKKHCISFDLADGIYHAICDDDTDRFAEKEINDICFKNGIPERAISEFQLLYVKRHGFFHRGLKRAQNSGIRLIVLVDNRYGVRSIDDLFRWVNPRLKIWVNSSEVIGTYKNGRPRYKKVQKYPYAMSGETLAKACLTMQLKYGVEFQFCRPEEAGERILSLLSVNQEE
;
A
#
# COMPACT_ATOMS: atom_id res chain seq x y z
N MET A 1 20.87 -16.54 -12.01
CA MET A 1 19.92 -16.33 -10.90
C MET A 1 18.51 -16.23 -11.48
N ILE A 2 17.52 -16.81 -10.79
CA ILE A 2 16.10 -16.69 -11.12
C ILE A 2 15.39 -16.03 -9.93
N ILE A 3 14.54 -15.04 -10.19
CA ILE A 3 13.71 -14.40 -9.18
C ILE A 3 12.21 -14.57 -9.54
N LEU A 4 11.34 -14.45 -8.56
CA LEU A 4 9.89 -14.41 -8.76
C LEU A 4 9.39 -12.97 -8.65
N GLU A 5 8.50 -12.58 -9.57
CA GLU A 5 7.78 -11.31 -9.56
C GLU A 5 6.28 -11.54 -9.40
N ASP A 6 5.61 -10.72 -8.61
CA ASP A 6 4.16 -10.82 -8.44
C ASP A 6 3.42 -10.53 -9.75
N SER A 7 2.64 -11.51 -10.23
CA SER A 7 1.87 -11.40 -11.46
C SER A 7 0.74 -10.36 -11.42
N ARG A 8 0.34 -9.89 -10.22
CA ARG A 8 -0.66 -8.83 -10.01
C ARG A 8 -0.13 -7.44 -10.33
N GLN A 9 1.20 -7.28 -10.48
CA GLN A 9 1.81 -6.02 -10.88
C GLN A 9 1.55 -5.73 -12.37
N GLN A 10 1.39 -4.44 -12.72
CA GLN A 10 1.27 -4.01 -14.12
C GLN A 10 2.59 -4.28 -14.87
N GLU A 11 2.53 -4.89 -16.05
CA GLU A 11 3.70 -5.36 -16.80
C GLU A 11 4.79 -4.31 -17.00
N ARG A 12 4.43 -3.05 -17.27
CA ARG A 12 5.41 -1.98 -17.57
C ARG A 12 5.84 -1.17 -16.36
N LYS A 13 5.27 -1.44 -15.18
CA LYS A 13 5.58 -0.66 -13.96
C LYS A 13 7.05 -0.80 -13.54
N HIS A 14 7.65 -1.93 -13.83
CA HIS A 14 8.98 -2.33 -13.35
C HIS A 14 10.06 -2.32 -14.45
N GLU A 15 9.84 -1.66 -15.58
CA GLU A 15 10.75 -1.72 -16.75
C GLU A 15 12.19 -1.30 -16.43
N ILE A 16 12.40 -0.31 -15.58
CA ILE A 16 13.76 0.10 -15.16
C ILE A 16 14.46 -1.06 -14.43
N LYS A 17 13.77 -1.74 -13.52
CA LYS A 17 14.26 -2.90 -12.77
C LYS A 17 14.54 -4.07 -13.71
N HIS A 18 13.61 -4.36 -14.63
CA HIS A 18 13.75 -5.41 -15.64
C HIS A 18 14.90 -5.14 -16.61
N SER A 19 15.15 -3.88 -16.99
CA SER A 19 16.29 -3.51 -17.82
C SER A 19 17.62 -3.85 -17.12
N TYR A 20 17.72 -3.56 -15.82
CA TYR A 20 18.88 -3.96 -15.03
C TYR A 20 19.01 -5.49 -14.94
N PHE A 21 17.93 -6.22 -14.64
CA PHE A 21 17.95 -7.69 -14.57
C PHE A 21 18.45 -8.31 -15.87
N ARG A 22 17.95 -7.82 -17.03
CA ARG A 22 18.46 -8.26 -18.35
C ARG A 22 19.95 -8.00 -18.53
N SER A 23 20.46 -6.85 -18.10
CA SER A 23 21.86 -6.47 -18.27
C SER A 23 22.84 -7.35 -17.49
N VAL A 24 22.37 -7.92 -16.36
CA VAL A 24 23.19 -8.80 -15.50
C VAL A 24 22.81 -10.29 -15.63
N GLY A 25 22.00 -10.66 -16.64
CA GLY A 25 21.66 -12.05 -16.92
C GLY A 25 20.72 -12.71 -15.90
N VAL A 26 19.94 -11.92 -15.17
CA VAL A 26 18.95 -12.43 -14.22
C VAL A 26 17.60 -12.63 -14.93
N HIS A 27 17.03 -13.82 -14.77
CA HIS A 27 15.70 -14.15 -15.25
C HIS A 27 14.66 -13.95 -14.16
N TRP A 28 13.45 -13.54 -14.54
CA TRP A 28 12.32 -13.46 -13.62
C TRP A 28 11.11 -14.18 -14.17
N ASN A 29 10.39 -14.85 -13.28
CA ASN A 29 9.13 -15.51 -13.58
C ASN A 29 7.99 -14.82 -12.84
N ARG A 30 6.89 -14.56 -13.55
CA ARG A 30 5.72 -13.92 -12.96
C ARG A 30 4.77 -14.98 -12.40
N THR A 31 4.48 -14.87 -11.11
CA THR A 31 3.55 -15.73 -10.39
C THR A 31 2.86 -14.95 -9.28
N ALA A 32 1.71 -15.42 -8.79
CA ALA A 32 1.06 -14.80 -7.65
C ALA A 32 1.88 -15.04 -6.39
N LEU A 33 2.47 -14.00 -5.81
CA LEU A 33 3.24 -14.07 -4.59
C LEU A 33 2.34 -13.94 -3.35
N TYR A 34 2.74 -14.60 -2.29
CA TYR A 34 2.06 -14.47 -1.01
C TYR A 34 2.26 -13.07 -0.39
N CYS A 35 3.44 -12.49 -0.55
CA CYS A 35 3.81 -11.20 -0.01
C CYS A 35 4.82 -10.49 -0.94
N GLY A 36 4.78 -9.15 -0.99
CA GLY A 36 5.70 -8.33 -1.76
C GLY A 36 5.58 -8.48 -3.28
N ASP A 37 6.51 -7.86 -3.98
CA ASP A 37 6.61 -7.84 -5.45
C ASP A 37 7.69 -8.79 -5.98
N TYR A 38 8.76 -9.03 -5.18
CA TYR A 38 9.90 -9.87 -5.56
C TYR A 38 10.32 -10.80 -4.43
N THR A 39 10.71 -12.03 -4.79
CA THR A 39 11.31 -13.02 -3.88
C THR A 39 12.13 -14.05 -4.65
N LEU A 40 12.78 -14.99 -3.95
CA LEU A 40 13.46 -16.12 -4.56
C LEU A 40 12.54 -17.36 -4.66
N PRO A 41 12.67 -18.18 -5.73
CA PRO A 41 11.86 -19.41 -5.83
C PRO A 41 12.20 -20.46 -4.77
N ALA A 42 13.48 -20.56 -4.38
CA ALA A 42 13.94 -21.55 -3.40
C ALA A 42 13.75 -21.09 -1.95
N ASP A 43 13.75 -19.77 -1.71
CA ASP A 43 13.60 -19.19 -0.38
C ASP A 43 12.70 -17.94 -0.43
N GLN A 44 11.49 -18.07 0.09
CA GLN A 44 10.53 -16.98 0.16
C GLN A 44 10.49 -16.32 1.56
N SER A 45 11.48 -16.58 2.41
CA SER A 45 11.59 -15.94 3.73
C SER A 45 11.88 -14.45 3.65
N VAL A 46 12.40 -13.97 2.51
CA VAL A 46 12.60 -12.55 2.21
C VAL A 46 11.73 -12.14 1.03
N CYS A 47 10.94 -11.09 1.21
CA CYS A 47 10.15 -10.48 0.15
C CYS A 47 10.42 -8.97 0.08
N ILE A 48 10.40 -8.44 -1.14
CA ILE A 48 10.57 -7.01 -1.39
C ILE A 48 9.28 -6.45 -1.97
N ASP A 49 8.71 -5.45 -1.33
CA ASP A 49 7.57 -4.64 -1.83
C ASP A 49 8.13 -3.31 -2.35
N THR A 50 7.85 -2.97 -3.60
CA THR A 50 8.43 -1.80 -4.25
C THR A 50 7.45 -0.65 -4.36
N LYS A 51 7.91 0.56 -4.05
CA LYS A 51 7.16 1.80 -4.24
C LYS A 51 7.86 2.68 -5.27
N LYS A 52 7.13 3.11 -6.29
CA LYS A 52 7.69 3.91 -7.39
C LYS A 52 8.18 5.30 -6.96
N ASP A 53 7.69 5.79 -5.82
CA ASP A 53 8.10 7.06 -5.23
C ASP A 53 7.61 7.21 -3.77
N ILE A 54 8.09 8.26 -3.11
CA ILE A 54 7.68 8.60 -1.73
C ILE A 54 6.18 8.95 -1.65
N GLN A 55 5.57 9.46 -2.73
CA GLN A 55 4.14 9.79 -2.71
C GLN A 55 3.25 8.53 -2.73
N GLU A 56 3.68 7.46 -3.41
CA GLU A 56 3.01 6.16 -3.35
C GLU A 56 3.07 5.60 -1.92
N LEU A 57 4.25 5.62 -1.28
CA LEU A 57 4.40 5.22 0.12
C LEU A 57 3.48 6.03 1.05
N ILE A 58 3.43 7.36 0.89
CA ILE A 58 2.52 8.22 1.66
C ILE A 58 1.07 7.80 1.43
N GLY A 59 0.68 7.54 0.18
CA GLY A 59 -0.65 7.08 -0.17
C GLY A 59 -1.02 5.81 0.58
N ASP A 60 -0.15 4.82 0.56
CA ASP A 60 -0.36 3.52 1.21
C ASP A 60 -0.45 3.65 2.74
N ILE A 61 0.39 4.49 3.36
CA ILE A 61 0.37 4.75 4.80
C ILE A 61 -0.87 5.55 5.22
N GLN A 62 -1.32 6.49 4.39
CA GLN A 62 -2.47 7.36 4.68
C GLN A 62 -3.83 6.70 4.42
N ILE A 63 -3.88 5.51 3.84
CA ILE A 63 -5.16 4.79 3.70
C ILE A 63 -5.74 4.60 5.10
N LYS A 64 -6.65 5.51 5.46
CA LYS A 64 -7.40 5.39 6.70
C LYS A 64 -8.29 4.15 6.58
N SER A 65 -8.11 3.24 7.52
CA SER A 65 -9.07 2.15 7.68
C SER A 65 -10.49 2.73 7.82
N MET A 66 -11.45 2.15 7.12
CA MET A 66 -12.84 2.59 7.21
C MET A 66 -13.32 2.45 8.66
N PRO A 67 -13.97 3.49 9.27
CA PRO A 67 -14.49 3.39 10.63
C PRO A 67 -15.46 2.21 10.79
N LYS A 68 -15.40 1.50 11.92
CA LYS A 68 -16.26 0.34 12.19
C LYS A 68 -17.75 0.65 11.99
N GLY A 69 -18.23 1.82 12.44
CA GLY A 69 -19.61 2.23 12.21
C GLY A 69 -19.98 2.41 10.72
N THR A 70 -19.05 2.92 9.92
CA THR A 70 -19.24 3.02 8.46
C THR A 70 -19.27 1.64 7.82
N VAL A 71 -18.42 0.71 8.28
CA VAL A 71 -18.44 -0.70 7.82
C VAL A 71 -19.79 -1.32 8.11
N LYS A 72 -20.28 -1.17 9.35
CA LYS A 72 -21.60 -1.70 9.75
C LYS A 72 -22.70 -1.22 8.80
N ASN A 73 -22.80 0.08 8.58
CA ASN A 73 -23.79 0.65 7.67
C ASN A 73 -23.70 0.09 6.24
N ASN A 74 -22.46 -0.03 5.71
CA ASN A 74 -22.27 -0.58 4.37
C ASN A 74 -22.64 -2.06 4.29
N VAL A 75 -22.37 -2.88 5.32
CA VAL A 75 -22.81 -4.28 5.37
C VAL A 75 -24.33 -4.37 5.27
N TYR A 76 -25.05 -3.57 6.06
CA TYR A 76 -26.51 -3.55 6.02
C TYR A 76 -27.06 -3.08 4.65
N GLU A 77 -26.44 -2.08 4.02
CA GLU A 77 -26.84 -1.64 2.67
C GLU A 77 -26.58 -2.73 1.61
N ILE A 78 -25.48 -3.47 1.69
CA ILE A 78 -25.22 -4.61 0.80
C ILE A 78 -26.27 -5.70 1.04
N CYS A 79 -26.56 -6.04 2.30
CA CYS A 79 -27.61 -7.02 2.62
C CYS A 79 -28.97 -6.61 2.05
N LYS A 80 -29.37 -5.36 2.23
CA LYS A 80 -30.62 -4.81 1.66
C LYS A 80 -30.65 -4.88 0.14
N LYS A 81 -29.57 -4.47 -0.52
CA LYS A 81 -29.43 -4.48 -1.99
C LYS A 81 -29.59 -5.87 -2.60
N HIS A 82 -29.08 -6.89 -1.92
CA HIS A 82 -29.08 -8.28 -2.40
C HIS A 82 -30.13 -9.16 -1.73
N CYS A 83 -31.07 -8.58 -1.00
CA CYS A 83 -32.15 -9.29 -0.28
C CYS A 83 -31.62 -10.37 0.69
N ILE A 84 -30.48 -10.09 1.35
CA ILE A 84 -29.85 -10.98 2.33
C ILE A 84 -30.48 -10.70 3.71
N SER A 85 -30.76 -11.76 4.50
CA SER A 85 -31.27 -11.61 5.86
C SER A 85 -30.34 -10.77 6.74
N PHE A 86 -30.89 -9.85 7.52
CA PHE A 86 -30.12 -9.04 8.45
C PHE A 86 -29.52 -9.84 9.62
N ASP A 87 -30.03 -11.04 9.89
CA ASP A 87 -29.45 -11.92 10.90
C ASP A 87 -28.01 -12.32 10.56
N LEU A 88 -27.65 -12.31 9.26
CA LEU A 88 -26.30 -12.59 8.77
C LEU A 88 -25.39 -11.35 8.79
N ALA A 89 -25.97 -10.15 8.82
CA ALA A 89 -25.23 -8.90 8.69
C ALA A 89 -24.21 -8.71 9.86
N ASP A 90 -24.60 -9.05 11.09
CA ASP A 90 -23.71 -8.90 12.24
C ASP A 90 -22.54 -9.90 12.17
N GLY A 91 -22.77 -11.15 11.75
CA GLY A 91 -21.68 -12.14 11.52
C GLY A 91 -20.69 -11.68 10.46
N ILE A 92 -21.21 -11.20 9.32
CA ILE A 92 -20.36 -10.66 8.23
C ILE A 92 -19.60 -9.40 8.70
N TYR A 93 -20.27 -8.50 9.44
CA TYR A 93 -19.63 -7.32 10.01
C TYR A 93 -18.51 -7.68 10.96
N HIS A 94 -18.70 -8.66 11.85
CA HIS A 94 -17.65 -9.11 12.76
C HIS A 94 -16.47 -9.71 11.98
N ALA A 95 -16.72 -10.58 11.01
CA ALA A 95 -15.67 -11.13 10.15
C ALA A 95 -14.88 -10.04 9.40
N ILE A 96 -15.55 -8.97 8.92
CA ILE A 96 -14.90 -7.83 8.27
C ILE A 96 -14.08 -6.99 9.27
N CYS A 97 -14.53 -6.86 10.51
CA CYS A 97 -13.92 -5.97 11.51
C CYS A 97 -12.92 -6.65 12.42
N ASP A 98 -12.75 -7.98 12.32
CA ASP A 98 -11.78 -8.71 13.13
C ASP A 98 -10.36 -8.32 12.74
N ASP A 99 -9.65 -7.73 13.69
CA ASP A 99 -8.28 -7.24 13.51
C ASP A 99 -7.24 -8.36 13.69
N ASP A 100 -7.60 -9.54 14.23
CA ASP A 100 -6.66 -10.59 14.61
C ASP A 100 -6.44 -11.70 13.56
N THR A 101 -7.29 -11.79 12.53
CA THR A 101 -7.30 -12.96 11.65
C THR A 101 -7.17 -12.65 10.16
N ASP A 102 -6.09 -11.98 9.73
CA ASP A 102 -5.85 -11.64 8.31
C ASP A 102 -5.91 -12.84 7.33
N ARG A 103 -5.62 -14.06 7.81
CA ARG A 103 -5.69 -15.29 7.00
C ARG A 103 -7.09 -15.89 6.93
N PHE A 104 -7.91 -15.63 7.92
CA PHE A 104 -9.18 -16.31 8.12
C PHE A 104 -10.38 -15.41 7.75
N ALA A 105 -10.25 -14.09 7.81
CA ALA A 105 -11.38 -13.19 7.59
C ALA A 105 -11.95 -13.28 6.17
N GLU A 106 -11.13 -13.35 5.12
CA GLU A 106 -11.64 -13.59 3.76
C GLU A 106 -12.30 -14.96 3.64
N LYS A 107 -11.71 -15.98 4.27
CA LYS A 107 -12.27 -17.33 4.31
C LYS A 107 -13.55 -17.36 5.14
N GLU A 108 -13.57 -16.72 6.28
CA GLU A 108 -14.74 -16.64 7.15
C GLU A 108 -15.91 -15.92 6.48
N ILE A 109 -15.66 -14.79 5.80
CA ILE A 109 -16.66 -14.10 4.98
C ILE A 109 -17.21 -15.06 3.91
N ASN A 110 -16.33 -15.77 3.21
CA ASN A 110 -16.73 -16.72 2.18
C ASN A 110 -17.51 -17.88 2.77
N ASP A 111 -17.06 -18.45 3.89
CA ASP A 111 -17.74 -19.58 4.55
C ASP A 111 -19.16 -19.18 5.03
N ILE A 112 -19.31 -17.99 5.62
CA ILE A 112 -20.64 -17.44 5.98
C ILE A 112 -21.49 -17.28 4.73
N CYS A 113 -20.93 -16.69 3.67
CA CYS A 113 -21.68 -16.41 2.45
C CYS A 113 -22.09 -17.69 1.71
N PHE A 114 -21.17 -18.66 1.53
CA PHE A 114 -21.46 -19.93 0.83
C PHE A 114 -22.45 -20.80 1.61
N LYS A 115 -22.32 -20.90 2.93
CA LYS A 115 -23.28 -21.66 3.76
C LYS A 115 -24.71 -21.13 3.68
N ASN A 116 -24.88 -19.85 3.40
CA ASN A 116 -26.17 -19.19 3.34
C ASN A 116 -26.63 -18.85 1.92
N GLY A 117 -25.97 -19.39 0.88
CA GLY A 117 -26.37 -19.20 -0.51
C GLY A 117 -26.33 -17.74 -0.98
N ILE A 118 -25.43 -16.91 -0.42
CA ILE A 118 -25.32 -15.51 -0.78
C ILE A 118 -24.75 -15.35 -2.19
N PRO A 119 -25.34 -14.47 -3.04
CA PRO A 119 -24.89 -14.29 -4.42
C PRO A 119 -23.43 -13.83 -4.50
N GLU A 120 -22.68 -14.32 -5.50
CA GLU A 120 -21.27 -14.01 -5.73
C GLU A 120 -20.98 -12.50 -5.81
N ARG A 121 -21.91 -11.74 -6.40
CA ARG A 121 -21.82 -10.26 -6.45
C ARG A 121 -21.78 -9.63 -5.06
N ALA A 122 -22.59 -10.13 -4.12
CA ALA A 122 -22.59 -9.63 -2.75
C ALA A 122 -21.32 -10.04 -2.02
N ILE A 123 -20.81 -11.26 -2.25
CA ILE A 123 -19.53 -11.73 -1.70
C ILE A 123 -18.40 -10.78 -2.12
N SER A 124 -18.34 -10.44 -3.41
CA SER A 124 -17.34 -9.49 -3.93
C SER A 124 -17.43 -8.10 -3.29
N GLU A 125 -18.64 -7.62 -3.00
CA GLU A 125 -18.85 -6.34 -2.31
C GLU A 125 -18.39 -6.41 -0.84
N PHE A 126 -18.64 -7.50 -0.13
CA PHE A 126 -18.12 -7.71 1.24
C PHE A 126 -16.61 -7.83 1.27
N GLN A 127 -16.01 -8.55 0.34
CA GLN A 127 -14.56 -8.62 0.20
C GLN A 127 -13.94 -7.25 -0.07
N LEU A 128 -14.55 -6.45 -0.95
CA LEU A 128 -14.10 -5.07 -1.20
C LEU A 128 -14.22 -4.19 0.06
N LEU A 129 -15.28 -4.39 0.85
CA LEU A 129 -15.47 -3.67 2.11
C LEU A 129 -14.41 -4.05 3.15
N TYR A 130 -14.06 -5.35 3.24
CA TYR A 130 -12.95 -5.84 4.06
C TYR A 130 -11.62 -5.18 3.66
N VAL A 131 -11.33 -5.13 2.36
CA VAL A 131 -10.14 -4.45 1.83
C VAL A 131 -10.11 -2.98 2.21
N LYS A 132 -11.23 -2.26 2.07
CA LYS A 132 -11.36 -0.84 2.47
C LYS A 132 -11.22 -0.64 3.98
N ARG A 133 -11.63 -1.63 4.78
CA ARG A 133 -11.50 -1.59 6.25
C ARG A 133 -10.05 -1.71 6.70
N HIS A 134 -9.28 -2.62 6.10
CA HIS A 134 -7.94 -2.94 6.59
C HIS A 134 -6.81 -2.28 5.79
N GLY A 135 -7.08 -1.85 4.54
CA GLY A 135 -6.07 -1.31 3.62
C GLY A 135 -5.10 -2.39 3.11
N PHE A 136 -4.77 -2.36 1.82
CA PHE A 136 -3.89 -3.38 1.23
C PHE A 136 -2.49 -3.41 1.83
N PHE A 137 -1.91 -2.23 2.07
CA PHE A 137 -0.55 -2.11 2.55
C PHE A 137 -0.39 -2.70 3.95
N HIS A 138 -1.22 -2.27 4.91
CA HIS A 138 -1.18 -2.78 6.27
C HIS A 138 -1.46 -4.28 6.36
N ARG A 139 -2.35 -4.80 5.52
CA ARG A 139 -2.59 -6.26 5.40
C ARG A 139 -1.35 -6.99 4.91
N GLY A 140 -0.63 -6.43 3.94
CA GLY A 140 0.63 -6.97 3.45
C GLY A 140 1.69 -7.06 4.56
N LEU A 141 1.84 -5.98 5.34
CA LEU A 141 2.76 -5.93 6.48
C LEU A 141 2.42 -7.00 7.54
N LYS A 142 1.14 -7.09 7.92
CA LYS A 142 0.67 -8.05 8.92
C LYS A 142 0.80 -9.50 8.42
N ARG A 143 0.54 -9.73 7.13
CA ARG A 143 0.71 -11.05 6.51
C ARG A 143 2.16 -11.52 6.55
N ALA A 144 3.11 -10.63 6.22
CA ALA A 144 4.53 -10.92 6.31
C ALA A 144 4.93 -11.26 7.76
N GLN A 145 4.52 -10.44 8.72
CA GLN A 145 4.78 -10.64 10.15
C GLN A 145 4.25 -12.00 10.62
N ASN A 146 2.99 -12.32 10.34
CA ASN A 146 2.36 -13.57 10.78
C ASN A 146 2.98 -14.83 10.14
N SER A 147 3.68 -14.67 9.02
CA SER A 147 4.35 -15.77 8.32
C SER A 147 5.85 -15.85 8.57
N GLY A 148 6.40 -14.97 9.41
CA GLY A 148 7.83 -14.89 9.65
C GLY A 148 8.63 -14.44 8.42
N ILE A 149 7.98 -13.77 7.45
CA ILE A 149 8.63 -13.27 6.25
C ILE A 149 9.28 -11.91 6.57
N ARG A 150 10.57 -11.80 6.28
CA ARG A 150 11.28 -10.52 6.28
C ARG A 150 10.83 -9.69 5.10
N LEU A 151 9.95 -8.73 5.34
CA LEU A 151 9.44 -7.83 4.30
C LEU A 151 10.26 -6.55 4.27
N ILE A 152 10.78 -6.22 3.09
CA ILE A 152 11.52 -5.00 2.83
C ILE A 152 10.71 -4.13 1.87
N VAL A 153 10.34 -2.94 2.30
CA VAL A 153 9.69 -1.93 1.44
C VAL A 153 10.78 -1.07 0.82
N LEU A 154 11.03 -1.29 -0.46
CA LEU A 154 12.02 -0.54 -1.24
C LEU A 154 11.33 0.62 -1.97
N VAL A 155 11.73 1.84 -1.62
CA VAL A 155 11.11 3.08 -2.12
C VAL A 155 12.05 3.76 -3.11
N ASP A 156 11.63 3.81 -4.37
CA ASP A 156 12.33 4.56 -5.41
C ASP A 156 12.12 6.06 -5.17
N ASN A 157 13.17 6.88 -5.28
CA ASN A 157 12.99 8.32 -5.19
C ASN A 157 14.10 9.10 -5.88
N ARG A 158 13.77 10.31 -6.37
CA ARG A 158 14.72 11.24 -7.01
C ARG A 158 15.10 12.41 -6.11
N TYR A 159 14.68 12.39 -4.85
CA TYR A 159 14.91 13.48 -3.90
C TYR A 159 16.18 13.31 -3.07
N GLY A 160 16.95 12.24 -3.32
CA GLY A 160 18.19 11.95 -2.58
C GLY A 160 17.97 11.36 -1.18
N VAL A 161 16.75 10.96 -0.85
CA VAL A 161 16.46 10.21 0.38
C VAL A 161 17.07 8.82 0.28
N ARG A 162 17.90 8.44 1.27
CA ARG A 162 18.61 7.16 1.36
C ARG A 162 18.24 6.37 2.61
N SER A 163 17.67 7.02 3.60
CA SER A 163 17.34 6.45 4.90
C SER A 163 16.08 7.09 5.47
N ILE A 164 15.54 6.50 6.54
CA ILE A 164 14.45 7.13 7.32
C ILE A 164 14.92 8.45 7.93
N ASP A 165 16.18 8.59 8.30
CA ASP A 165 16.73 9.84 8.84
C ASP A 165 16.69 10.98 7.82
N ASP A 166 16.87 10.68 6.54
CA ASP A 166 16.75 11.69 5.50
C ASP A 166 15.30 12.18 5.33
N LEU A 167 14.32 11.32 5.64
CA LEU A 167 12.90 11.71 5.61
C LEU A 167 12.59 12.85 6.60
N PHE A 168 13.25 12.91 7.75
CA PHE A 168 13.04 14.01 8.71
C PHE A 168 13.37 15.37 8.10
N ARG A 169 14.30 15.41 7.14
CA ARG A 169 14.73 16.64 6.43
C ARG A 169 14.03 16.82 5.09
N TRP A 170 13.38 15.76 4.58
CA TRP A 170 12.71 15.83 3.29
C TRP A 170 11.44 16.70 3.36
N VAL A 171 11.32 17.61 2.41
CA VAL A 171 10.15 18.50 2.29
C VAL A 171 9.24 17.95 1.20
N ASN A 172 8.02 17.56 1.56
CA ASN A 172 7.04 17.09 0.59
C ASN A 172 6.74 18.21 -0.44
N PRO A 173 7.02 17.98 -1.74
CA PRO A 173 6.77 19.00 -2.78
C PRO A 173 5.33 19.50 -2.83
N ARG A 174 4.36 18.67 -2.44
CA ARG A 174 2.93 19.07 -2.39
C ARG A 174 2.68 20.22 -1.43
N LEU A 175 3.45 20.34 -0.34
CA LEU A 175 3.35 21.44 0.61
C LEU A 175 3.77 22.80 0.02
N LYS A 176 4.46 22.80 -1.12
CA LYS A 176 4.90 24.03 -1.82
C LYS A 176 3.97 24.45 -2.97
N ILE A 177 2.88 23.71 -3.22
CA ILE A 177 1.98 24.02 -4.33
C ILE A 177 0.88 24.97 -3.86
N TRP A 178 0.83 26.16 -4.46
CA TRP A 178 -0.16 27.19 -4.22
C TRP A 178 -1.04 27.38 -5.43
N VAL A 179 -2.33 27.59 -5.22
CA VAL A 179 -3.32 27.85 -6.26
C VAL A 179 -4.12 29.10 -5.91
N ASN A 180 -4.72 29.73 -6.91
CA ASN A 180 -5.66 30.82 -6.66
C ASN A 180 -6.96 30.23 -6.08
N SER A 181 -7.46 30.84 -5.01
CA SER A 181 -8.81 30.56 -4.50
C SER A 181 -9.88 31.29 -5.32
N SER A 182 -11.14 31.09 -5.00
CA SER A 182 -12.23 31.88 -5.55
C SER A 182 -12.34 33.30 -4.95
N GLU A 183 -11.63 33.57 -3.86
CA GLU A 183 -11.67 34.85 -3.13
C GLU A 183 -10.85 35.90 -3.88
N VAL A 184 -11.52 36.99 -4.33
CA VAL A 184 -10.89 38.14 -4.96
C VAL A 184 -10.42 39.10 -3.87
N ILE A 185 -9.11 39.41 -3.83
CA ILE A 185 -8.47 40.29 -2.84
C ILE A 185 -8.09 41.64 -3.42
N GLY A 186 -8.45 41.92 -4.67
CA GLY A 186 -8.16 43.20 -5.34
C GLY A 186 -8.13 43.05 -6.85
N THR A 187 -7.61 44.06 -7.53
CA THR A 187 -7.51 44.09 -8.97
C THR A 187 -6.07 44.49 -9.36
N TYR A 188 -5.54 43.87 -10.41
CA TYR A 188 -4.27 44.28 -11.00
C TYR A 188 -4.42 45.57 -11.78
N LYS A 189 -3.32 46.29 -12.09
CA LYS A 189 -3.32 47.52 -12.86
C LYS A 189 -3.98 47.39 -14.27
N ASN A 190 -4.05 46.17 -14.79
CA ASN A 190 -4.68 45.85 -16.07
C ASN A 190 -6.17 45.47 -15.95
N GLY A 191 -6.82 45.72 -14.79
CA GLY A 191 -8.24 45.47 -14.58
C GLY A 191 -8.58 44.00 -14.23
N ARG A 192 -7.63 43.06 -14.28
CA ARG A 192 -7.90 41.67 -13.97
C ARG A 192 -8.03 41.42 -12.45
N PRO A 193 -8.93 40.53 -11.99
CA PRO A 193 -9.06 40.25 -10.58
C PRO A 193 -7.80 39.55 -10.02
N ARG A 194 -7.41 39.96 -8.83
CA ARG A 194 -6.33 39.35 -8.06
C ARG A 194 -6.93 38.43 -7.02
N TYR A 195 -6.63 37.12 -7.14
CA TYR A 195 -7.14 36.09 -6.26
C TYR A 195 -6.19 35.82 -5.08
N LYS A 196 -6.76 35.48 -3.94
CA LYS A 196 -6.01 34.99 -2.79
C LYS A 196 -5.37 33.66 -3.12
N LYS A 197 -4.09 33.51 -2.81
CA LYS A 197 -3.39 32.24 -2.94
C LYS A 197 -3.63 31.38 -1.69
N VAL A 198 -3.98 30.12 -1.94
CA VAL A 198 -4.15 29.09 -0.90
C VAL A 198 -3.31 27.88 -1.24
N GLN A 199 -2.87 27.18 -0.23
CA GLN A 199 -2.12 25.94 -0.42
C GLN A 199 -3.03 24.88 -1.01
N LYS A 200 -2.60 24.25 -2.12
CA LYS A 200 -3.40 23.22 -2.81
C LYS A 200 -3.58 21.94 -1.97
N TYR A 201 -2.57 21.59 -1.17
CA TYR A 201 -2.55 20.37 -0.36
C TYR A 201 -2.17 20.69 1.09
N PRO A 202 -3.05 21.38 1.86
CA PRO A 202 -2.71 21.85 3.23
C PRO A 202 -2.45 20.70 4.20
N TYR A 203 -2.98 19.52 3.92
CA TYR A 203 -2.85 18.31 4.75
C TYR A 203 -1.87 17.29 4.17
N ALA A 204 -1.02 17.67 3.20
CA ALA A 204 0.00 16.76 2.71
C ALA A 204 0.96 16.37 3.84
N MET A 205 1.25 15.08 3.93
CA MET A 205 2.13 14.52 4.96
C MET A 205 3.52 15.14 4.88
N SER A 206 4.05 15.64 6.00
CA SER A 206 5.43 16.11 6.08
C SER A 206 6.43 14.95 6.11
N GLY A 207 7.70 15.23 5.81
CA GLY A 207 8.76 14.24 5.89
C GLY A 207 8.91 13.67 7.30
N GLU A 208 8.86 14.54 8.31
CA GLU A 208 8.91 14.13 9.72
C GLU A 208 7.77 13.19 10.10
N THR A 209 6.54 13.49 9.66
CA THR A 209 5.38 12.63 9.92
C THR A 209 5.54 11.28 9.23
N LEU A 210 6.06 11.27 7.99
CA LEU A 210 6.34 10.04 7.24
C LEU A 210 7.43 9.21 7.94
N ALA A 211 8.53 9.83 8.37
CA ALA A 211 9.61 9.14 9.08
C ALA A 211 9.10 8.45 10.35
N LYS A 212 8.33 9.19 11.17
CA LYS A 212 7.71 8.63 12.39
C LYS A 212 6.76 7.47 12.07
N ALA A 213 5.99 7.56 10.99
CA ALA A 213 5.10 6.49 10.55
C ALA A 213 5.90 5.24 10.12
N CYS A 214 6.98 5.39 9.35
CA CYS A 214 7.87 4.28 8.98
C CYS A 214 8.47 3.60 10.21
N LEU A 215 9.03 4.37 11.16
CA LEU A 215 9.57 3.83 12.43
C LEU A 215 8.51 3.07 13.23
N THR A 216 7.29 3.62 13.33
CA THR A 216 6.18 2.94 14.02
C THR A 216 5.84 1.60 13.35
N MET A 217 5.85 1.54 12.01
CA MET A 217 5.59 0.31 11.28
C MET A 217 6.72 -0.71 11.40
N GLN A 218 7.99 -0.26 11.42
CA GLN A 218 9.13 -1.14 11.72
C GLN A 218 8.96 -1.80 13.10
N LEU A 219 8.65 -1.02 14.12
CA LEU A 219 8.43 -1.53 15.48
C LEU A 219 7.22 -2.46 15.58
N LYS A 220 6.14 -2.14 14.87
CA LYS A 220 4.88 -2.90 14.96
C LYS A 220 4.89 -4.18 14.14
N TYR A 221 5.45 -4.16 12.94
CA TYR A 221 5.34 -5.26 11.97
C TYR A 221 6.68 -5.95 11.65
N GLY A 222 7.81 -5.42 12.13
CA GLY A 222 9.13 -5.93 11.77
C GLY A 222 9.52 -5.67 10.31
N VAL A 223 8.81 -4.76 9.61
CA VAL A 223 9.09 -4.39 8.22
C VAL A 223 10.34 -3.49 8.15
N GLU A 224 11.11 -3.62 7.08
CA GLU A 224 12.23 -2.72 6.81
C GLU A 224 11.86 -1.72 5.72
N PHE A 225 12.25 -0.44 5.88
CA PHE A 225 12.14 0.56 4.81
C PHE A 225 13.53 0.90 4.28
N GLN A 226 13.70 0.75 2.97
CA GLN A 226 14.91 1.11 2.26
C GLN A 226 14.60 2.08 1.12
N PHE A 227 15.55 2.96 0.82
CA PHE A 227 15.38 4.02 -0.16
C PHE A 227 16.54 3.99 -1.16
N CYS A 228 16.24 4.13 -2.45
CA CYS A 228 17.24 4.19 -3.49
C CYS A 228 16.79 5.12 -4.63
N ARG A 229 17.70 5.39 -5.58
CA ARG A 229 17.28 5.99 -6.86
C ARG A 229 16.61 4.94 -7.73
N PRO A 230 15.71 5.33 -8.64
CA PRO A 230 15.05 4.38 -9.54
C PRO A 230 16.02 3.52 -10.35
N GLU A 231 17.15 4.09 -10.74
CA GLU A 231 18.20 3.41 -11.53
C GLU A 231 18.94 2.33 -10.72
N GLU A 232 18.99 2.46 -9.40
CA GLU A 232 19.66 1.54 -8.48
C GLU A 232 18.73 0.40 -7.99
N ALA A 233 17.42 0.55 -8.22
CA ALA A 233 16.42 -0.34 -7.63
C ALA A 233 16.59 -1.81 -8.05
N GLY A 234 16.96 -2.08 -9.30
CA GLY A 234 17.21 -3.44 -9.79
C GLY A 234 18.37 -4.12 -9.06
N GLU A 235 19.51 -3.41 -8.96
CA GLU A 235 20.69 -3.87 -8.22
C GLU A 235 20.36 -4.11 -6.74
N ARG A 236 19.64 -3.17 -6.14
CA ARG A 236 19.27 -3.25 -4.72
C ARG A 236 18.38 -4.45 -4.42
N ILE A 237 17.41 -4.76 -5.30
CA ILE A 237 16.57 -5.95 -5.18
C ILE A 237 17.45 -7.21 -5.18
N LEU A 238 18.36 -7.36 -6.14
CA LEU A 238 19.21 -8.55 -6.21
C LEU A 238 20.11 -8.68 -5.00
N SER A 239 20.74 -7.58 -4.56
CA SER A 239 21.57 -7.56 -3.35
C SER A 239 20.79 -8.01 -2.11
N LEU A 240 19.58 -7.49 -1.91
CA LEU A 240 18.74 -7.80 -0.75
C LEU A 240 18.26 -9.26 -0.73
N LEU A 241 18.01 -9.84 -1.91
CA LEU A 241 17.60 -11.24 -2.04
C LEU A 241 18.79 -12.20 -1.92
N SER A 242 20.02 -11.77 -2.21
CA SER A 242 21.22 -12.63 -2.20
C SER A 242 21.88 -12.75 -0.82
N VAL A 243 21.68 -11.80 0.08
CA VAL A 243 22.34 -11.78 1.42
C VAL A 243 22.04 -13.01 2.26
N ASN A 244 20.93 -13.71 2.04
CA ASN A 244 20.58 -14.92 2.80
C ASN A 244 21.12 -16.23 2.18
N GLN A 245 21.93 -16.19 1.12
CA GLN A 245 22.50 -17.39 0.52
C GLN A 245 23.92 -17.71 1.04
N GLU A 246 24.50 -16.84 1.88
CA GLU A 246 25.87 -16.98 2.41
C GLU A 246 25.91 -17.45 3.89
N GLU A 247 24.77 -17.76 4.52
CA GLU A 247 24.68 -18.42 5.83
C GLU A 247 24.18 -19.88 5.68
#